data_21a130ed8e4fb6778d2333739edce8a8
#
_entry.id   21a130ed8e4fb6778d2333739edce8a8
#
_cell.length_a   1.000
_cell.length_b   1.000
_cell.length_c   1.000
_cell.angle_alpha   90.00
_cell.angle_beta   90.00
_cell.angle_gamma   90.00
#
_symmetry.space_group_name_H-M   'P 1'
#
loop_
_entity.id
_entity.type
_entity.pdbx_description
1 polymer ?
#
loop_
_entity_poly.entity_id
_entity_poly.type
_entity_poly.pdbx_seq_one_letter_code
_entity_poly.pdbx_strand_id
1 'polypeptide(L)'
;MNHPVLRAWAYLSRVAEPPCAELAALVQRVGPVEAADRVRRGSVDDRVARHTEARREIDRAAADLELLASRGGRLITPDGDEWPLLAFAAFGAAGMKARGGPPMVLWALGPERLDEVASRAAALVGTRASTMYGEHVAADLATGLAERDVAVVSGGAYGIDGAAHRAALDCDGVTVAVLAGGIDIPYPAGHSALLHRIGQRGLVFSEYPPGVRPARHRFLTRNRLVAAVAGAAVVVEAGLRSGA
;
A
#
# COMPACT_ATOMS: atom_id res chain seq x y z
N MET A 1 -13.76 18.71 -0.26
CA MET A 1 -14.36 17.85 -1.31
C MET A 1 -15.36 16.90 -0.67
N ASN A 2 -16.65 17.10 -0.87
CA ASN A 2 -17.68 16.29 -0.19
C ASN A 2 -18.24 15.23 -1.16
N HIS A 3 -17.34 14.39 -1.73
CA HIS A 3 -17.76 13.37 -2.68
C HIS A 3 -18.23 12.13 -1.90
N PRO A 4 -19.51 11.75 -1.93
CA PRO A 4 -20.07 10.69 -1.11
C PRO A 4 -19.37 9.33 -1.31
N VAL A 5 -18.96 9.03 -2.53
CA VAL A 5 -18.24 7.80 -2.87
C VAL A 5 -16.88 7.75 -2.18
N LEU A 6 -16.08 8.82 -2.22
CA LEU A 6 -14.77 8.85 -1.54
C LEU A 6 -14.92 8.73 -0.02
N ARG A 7 -15.94 9.36 0.56
CA ARG A 7 -16.24 9.20 2.00
C ARG A 7 -16.64 7.78 2.36
N ALA A 8 -17.42 7.13 1.51
CA ALA A 8 -17.78 5.72 1.69
C ALA A 8 -16.55 4.81 1.64
N TRP A 9 -15.68 4.99 0.67
CA TRP A 9 -14.43 4.24 0.55
C TRP A 9 -13.50 4.47 1.76
N ALA A 10 -13.33 5.72 2.18
CA ALA A 10 -12.52 6.05 3.36
C ALA A 10 -13.08 5.41 4.65
N TYR A 11 -14.39 5.43 4.84
CA TYR A 11 -15.05 4.76 5.97
C TYR A 11 -14.84 3.23 5.91
N LEU A 12 -15.11 2.61 4.76
CA LEU A 12 -14.98 1.15 4.59
C LEU A 12 -13.55 0.66 4.82
N SER A 13 -12.53 1.44 4.42
CA SER A 13 -11.13 1.10 4.66
C SER A 13 -10.74 1.10 6.14
N ARG A 14 -11.53 1.77 7.00
CA ARG A 14 -11.27 1.86 8.44
C ARG A 14 -11.99 0.79 9.26
N VAL A 15 -13.19 0.39 8.82
CA VAL A 15 -14.03 -0.50 9.64
C VAL A 15 -13.56 -1.95 9.66
N ALA A 16 -12.81 -2.40 8.64
CA ALA A 16 -12.28 -3.74 8.59
C ALA A 16 -10.75 -3.75 8.47
N GLU A 17 -10.11 -4.77 9.03
CA GLU A 17 -8.67 -5.00 8.81
C GLU A 17 -8.47 -5.61 7.41
N PRO A 18 -7.62 -5.02 6.55
CA PRO A 18 -7.37 -5.54 5.23
C PRO A 18 -6.43 -6.78 5.24
N PRO A 19 -6.58 -7.69 4.25
CA PRO A 19 -7.66 -7.75 3.29
C PRO A 19 -8.92 -8.37 3.90
N CYS A 20 -10.10 -7.86 3.52
CA CYS A 20 -11.39 -8.41 3.97
C CYS A 20 -12.24 -8.78 2.75
N ALA A 21 -12.25 -10.06 2.42
CA ALA A 21 -12.95 -10.57 1.24
C ALA A 21 -14.47 -10.43 1.36
N GLU A 22 -15.02 -10.58 2.56
CA GLU A 22 -16.45 -10.49 2.83
C GLU A 22 -16.96 -9.06 2.61
N LEU A 23 -16.24 -8.07 3.10
CA LEU A 23 -16.58 -6.66 2.88
C LEU A 23 -16.39 -6.26 1.42
N ALA A 24 -15.31 -6.72 0.76
CA ALA A 24 -15.08 -6.49 -0.66
C ALA A 24 -16.22 -7.07 -1.51
N ALA A 25 -16.69 -8.29 -1.21
CA ALA A 25 -17.82 -8.90 -1.90
C ALA A 25 -19.13 -8.13 -1.67
N LEU A 26 -19.35 -7.57 -0.49
CA LEU A 26 -20.49 -6.69 -0.25
C LEU A 26 -20.43 -5.45 -1.14
N VAL A 27 -19.27 -4.78 -1.17
CA VAL A 27 -19.07 -3.59 -2.00
C VAL A 27 -19.26 -3.86 -3.48
N GLN A 28 -18.77 -4.99 -3.99
CA GLN A 28 -18.97 -5.40 -5.39
C GLN A 28 -20.44 -5.60 -5.75
N ARG A 29 -21.27 -6.06 -4.80
CA ARG A 29 -22.71 -6.30 -5.05
C ARG A 29 -23.55 -5.02 -5.03
N VAL A 30 -23.25 -4.09 -4.13
CA VAL A 30 -24.16 -2.97 -3.84
C VAL A 30 -23.51 -1.58 -4.03
N GLY A 31 -22.24 -1.54 -4.37
CA GLY A 31 -21.46 -0.30 -4.45
C GLY A 31 -20.99 0.21 -3.09
N PRO A 32 -20.00 1.12 -3.06
CA PRO A 32 -19.37 1.57 -1.83
C PRO A 32 -20.31 2.36 -0.90
N VAL A 33 -21.19 3.20 -1.46
CA VAL A 33 -22.08 4.05 -0.67
C VAL A 33 -23.08 3.20 0.11
N GLU A 34 -23.80 2.32 -0.58
CA GLU A 34 -24.78 1.44 0.05
C GLU A 34 -24.12 0.44 1.02
N ALA A 35 -22.93 -0.08 0.66
CA ALA A 35 -22.17 -0.95 1.57
C ALA A 35 -21.81 -0.21 2.87
N ALA A 36 -21.32 1.03 2.79
CA ALA A 36 -21.01 1.84 3.95
C ALA A 36 -22.25 2.10 4.83
N ASP A 37 -23.38 2.39 4.21
CA ASP A 37 -24.64 2.63 4.93
C ASP A 37 -25.17 1.37 5.61
N ARG A 38 -25.08 0.20 4.97
CA ARG A 38 -25.43 -1.08 5.58
C ARG A 38 -24.54 -1.40 6.77
N VAL A 39 -23.24 -1.20 6.64
CA VAL A 39 -22.31 -1.43 7.75
C VAL A 39 -22.61 -0.50 8.92
N ARG A 40 -22.82 0.82 8.70
CA ARG A 40 -23.18 1.78 9.77
C ARG A 40 -24.44 1.37 10.51
N ARG A 41 -25.47 0.92 9.79
CA ARG A 41 -26.75 0.48 10.38
C ARG A 41 -26.68 -0.93 10.99
N GLY A 42 -25.57 -1.66 10.81
CA GLY A 42 -25.49 -3.05 11.22
C GLY A 42 -26.38 -4.00 10.39
N SER A 43 -26.83 -3.54 9.20
CA SER A 43 -27.71 -4.31 8.30
C SER A 43 -26.89 -5.13 7.29
N VAL A 44 -25.95 -5.91 7.81
CA VAL A 44 -25.07 -6.81 7.05
C VAL A 44 -25.16 -8.23 7.58
N ASP A 45 -24.73 -9.21 6.78
CA ASP A 45 -24.69 -10.60 7.25
C ASP A 45 -23.60 -10.83 8.31
N ASP A 46 -23.70 -11.92 9.06
CA ASP A 46 -22.78 -12.26 10.17
C ASP A 46 -21.32 -12.36 9.72
N ARG A 47 -21.05 -12.68 8.46
CA ARG A 47 -19.68 -12.76 7.95
C ARG A 47 -19.04 -11.39 7.87
N VAL A 48 -19.76 -10.41 7.34
CA VAL A 48 -19.32 -9.02 7.29
C VAL A 48 -19.31 -8.40 8.68
N ALA A 49 -20.35 -8.64 9.49
CA ALA A 49 -20.47 -8.11 10.85
C ALA A 49 -19.23 -8.42 11.71
N ARG A 50 -18.76 -9.66 11.70
CA ARG A 50 -17.56 -10.09 12.45
C ARG A 50 -16.32 -9.25 12.19
N HIS A 51 -16.19 -8.66 11.00
CA HIS A 51 -15.05 -7.84 10.62
C HIS A 51 -15.27 -6.35 10.83
N THR A 52 -16.51 -5.90 10.93
CA THR A 52 -16.86 -4.47 10.92
C THR A 52 -17.49 -3.97 12.22
N GLU A 53 -18.16 -4.82 12.98
CA GLU A 53 -18.96 -4.44 14.16
C GLU A 53 -18.16 -3.63 15.20
N ALA A 54 -16.93 -4.06 15.49
CA ALA A 54 -16.08 -3.40 16.50
C ALA A 54 -15.71 -1.95 16.14
N ARG A 55 -15.82 -1.56 14.86
CA ARG A 55 -15.39 -0.23 14.36
C ARG A 55 -16.49 0.50 13.58
N ARG A 56 -17.69 -0.07 13.43
CA ARG A 56 -18.75 0.51 12.58
C ARG A 56 -19.15 1.93 12.97
N GLU A 57 -19.05 2.27 14.26
CA GLU A 57 -19.40 3.60 14.79
C GLU A 57 -18.25 4.60 14.67
N ILE A 58 -17.05 4.16 14.27
CA ILE A 58 -15.88 5.01 14.11
C ILE A 58 -15.88 5.63 12.71
N ASP A 59 -16.69 6.68 12.50
CA ASP A 59 -16.66 7.43 11.24
C ASP A 59 -15.68 8.62 11.32
N ARG A 60 -14.51 8.44 10.76
CA ARG A 60 -13.49 9.47 10.60
C ARG A 60 -13.22 9.82 9.13
N ALA A 61 -14.07 9.36 8.21
CA ALA A 61 -13.84 9.46 6.78
C ALA A 61 -13.54 10.88 6.32
N ALA A 62 -14.29 11.88 6.81
CA ALA A 62 -14.06 13.28 6.46
C ALA A 62 -12.69 13.78 6.97
N ALA A 63 -12.36 13.54 8.25
CA ALA A 63 -11.11 13.96 8.85
C ALA A 63 -9.90 13.27 8.21
N ASP A 64 -10.03 11.98 7.87
CA ASP A 64 -8.97 11.21 7.20
C ASP A 64 -8.71 11.74 5.79
N LEU A 65 -9.75 12.07 5.03
CA LEU A 65 -9.62 12.66 3.69
C LEU A 65 -9.06 14.10 3.76
N GLU A 66 -9.45 14.89 4.75
CA GLU A 66 -8.88 16.22 4.99
C GLU A 66 -7.38 16.14 5.31
N LEU A 67 -6.99 15.22 6.21
CA LEU A 67 -5.59 15.00 6.55
C LEU A 67 -4.78 14.58 5.33
N LEU A 68 -5.32 13.68 4.51
CA LEU A 68 -4.69 13.25 3.26
C LEU A 68 -4.51 14.42 2.29
N ALA A 69 -5.57 15.18 2.06
CA ALA A 69 -5.56 16.35 1.16
C ALA A 69 -4.60 17.44 1.63
N SER A 70 -4.53 17.72 2.94
CA SER A 70 -3.60 18.72 3.52
C SER A 70 -2.12 18.37 3.30
N ARG A 71 -1.83 17.11 2.98
CA ARG A 71 -0.49 16.61 2.64
C ARG A 71 -0.26 16.46 1.15
N GLY A 72 -1.20 16.90 0.31
CA GLY A 72 -1.13 16.71 -1.15
C GLY A 72 -1.39 15.27 -1.59
N GLY A 73 -2.02 14.46 -0.73
CA GLY A 73 -2.32 13.07 -1.03
C GLY A 73 -3.70 12.86 -1.65
N ARG A 74 -3.94 11.64 -2.09
CA ARG A 74 -5.19 11.20 -2.72
C ARG A 74 -5.57 9.77 -2.33
N LEU A 75 -6.86 9.47 -2.40
CA LEU A 75 -7.38 8.12 -2.23
C LEU A 75 -7.52 7.47 -3.62
N ILE A 76 -6.81 6.39 -3.85
CA ILE A 76 -6.90 5.60 -5.08
C ILE A 76 -7.96 4.52 -4.85
N THR A 77 -8.99 4.50 -5.68
CA THR A 77 -10.14 3.62 -5.57
C THR A 77 -10.33 2.75 -6.81
N PRO A 78 -10.97 1.59 -6.71
CA PRO A 78 -11.24 0.73 -7.85
C PRO A 78 -12.02 1.39 -8.99
N ASP A 79 -12.79 2.44 -8.69
CA ASP A 79 -13.58 3.19 -9.67
C ASP A 79 -12.78 4.31 -10.33
N GLY A 80 -11.54 4.56 -9.87
CA GLY A 80 -10.66 5.62 -10.38
C GLY A 80 -9.76 5.15 -11.51
N ASP A 81 -9.33 6.08 -12.34
CA ASP A 81 -8.45 5.84 -13.48
C ASP A 81 -6.99 5.48 -13.09
N GLU A 82 -6.59 5.75 -11.85
CA GLU A 82 -5.27 5.42 -11.31
C GLU A 82 -5.19 3.99 -10.73
N TRP A 83 -6.29 3.25 -10.72
CA TRP A 83 -6.31 1.89 -10.19
C TRP A 83 -5.51 0.93 -11.09
N PRO A 84 -4.46 0.25 -10.59
CA PRO A 84 -3.60 -0.61 -11.40
C PRO A 84 -4.30 -1.96 -11.67
N LEU A 85 -5.31 -1.95 -12.52
CA LEU A 85 -6.22 -3.08 -12.77
C LEU A 85 -5.47 -4.36 -13.14
N LEU A 86 -4.49 -4.27 -14.05
CA LEU A 86 -3.72 -5.44 -14.50
C LEU A 86 -2.84 -6.02 -13.39
N ALA A 87 -2.18 -5.18 -12.60
CA ALA A 87 -1.37 -5.60 -11.48
C ALA A 87 -2.21 -6.31 -10.41
N PHE A 88 -3.40 -5.80 -10.11
CA PHE A 88 -4.28 -6.38 -9.09
C PHE A 88 -5.15 -7.54 -9.60
N ALA A 89 -5.27 -7.73 -10.92
CA ALA A 89 -5.87 -8.93 -11.49
C ALA A 89 -5.14 -10.22 -11.08
N ALA A 90 -3.83 -10.14 -10.78
CA ALA A 90 -3.03 -11.26 -10.28
C ALA A 90 -3.59 -11.86 -8.99
N PHE A 91 -4.26 -11.08 -8.14
CA PHE A 91 -4.92 -11.59 -6.93
C PHE A 91 -6.07 -12.57 -7.22
N GLY A 92 -6.77 -12.39 -8.36
CA GLY A 92 -7.87 -13.28 -8.78
C GLY A 92 -7.38 -14.60 -9.37
N ALA A 93 -6.25 -14.59 -10.08
CA ALA A 93 -5.70 -15.76 -10.77
C ALA A 93 -5.04 -16.79 -9.83
N ALA A 94 -4.50 -16.37 -8.70
CA ALA A 94 -3.66 -17.19 -7.84
C ALA A 94 -4.40 -18.09 -6.86
N GLY A 95 -5.72 -18.13 -6.83
CA GLY A 95 -6.50 -18.90 -5.83
C GLY A 95 -6.10 -18.57 -4.39
N MET A 96 -5.69 -17.34 -4.14
CA MET A 96 -5.00 -16.93 -2.91
C MET A 96 -5.96 -16.91 -1.72
N LYS A 97 -5.82 -17.91 -0.87
CA LYS A 97 -6.53 -18.03 0.39
C LYS A 97 -6.08 -16.93 1.38
N ALA A 98 -7.05 -16.35 2.04
CA ALA A 98 -7.01 -15.60 3.31
C ALA A 98 -6.02 -14.41 3.51
N ARG A 99 -4.83 -14.37 2.93
CA ARG A 99 -3.86 -13.27 3.08
C ARG A 99 -3.57 -12.49 1.81
N GLY A 100 -4.15 -12.91 0.68
CA GLY A 100 -3.75 -12.51 -0.64
C GLY A 100 -4.80 -11.77 -1.49
N GLY A 101 -5.91 -11.32 -0.93
CA GLY A 101 -6.91 -10.57 -1.70
C GLY A 101 -6.43 -9.18 -2.15
N PRO A 102 -7.08 -8.58 -3.18
CA PRO A 102 -6.78 -7.22 -3.61
C PRO A 102 -7.06 -6.21 -2.48
N PRO A 103 -6.39 -5.06 -2.50
CA PRO A 103 -6.74 -3.96 -1.59
C PRO A 103 -8.14 -3.44 -1.92
N MET A 104 -8.80 -2.83 -0.93
CA MET A 104 -10.09 -2.19 -1.15
C MET A 104 -9.92 -0.77 -1.68
N VAL A 105 -8.99 -0.02 -1.12
CA VAL A 105 -8.54 1.32 -1.54
C VAL A 105 -7.10 1.51 -1.13
N LEU A 106 -6.43 2.54 -1.69
CA LEU A 106 -5.09 2.91 -1.31
C LEU A 106 -5.00 4.40 -0.98
N TRP A 107 -4.36 4.70 0.13
CA TRP A 107 -4.01 6.05 0.57
C TRP A 107 -2.64 6.39 0.00
N ALA A 108 -2.52 7.43 -0.79
CA ALA A 108 -1.33 7.72 -1.59
C ALA A 108 -0.81 9.15 -1.38
N LEU A 109 0.51 9.30 -1.36
CA LEU A 109 1.27 10.57 -1.35
C LEU A 109 2.33 10.53 -2.44
N GLY A 110 2.43 11.58 -3.22
CA GLY A 110 3.46 11.75 -4.24
C GLY A 110 2.90 12.02 -5.63
N PRO A 111 3.76 12.55 -6.53
CA PRO A 111 3.35 12.95 -7.88
C PRO A 111 3.06 11.76 -8.81
N GLU A 112 3.74 10.63 -8.60
CA GLU A 112 3.66 9.48 -9.50
C GLU A 112 2.32 8.76 -9.42
N ARG A 113 1.80 8.33 -10.57
CA ARG A 113 0.57 7.57 -10.69
C ARG A 113 0.84 6.07 -10.53
N LEU A 114 0.00 5.40 -9.73
CA LEU A 114 0.21 3.98 -9.42
C LEU A 114 -0.01 3.06 -10.64
N ASP A 115 -0.97 3.36 -11.50
CA ASP A 115 -1.25 2.59 -12.73
C ASP A 115 -0.07 2.67 -13.71
N GLU A 116 0.53 3.84 -13.87
CA GLU A 116 1.69 4.05 -14.73
C GLU A 116 2.92 3.34 -14.15
N VAL A 117 3.21 3.54 -12.88
CA VAL A 117 4.32 2.86 -12.19
C VAL A 117 4.20 1.34 -12.27
N ALA A 118 3.01 0.80 -12.00
CA ALA A 118 2.80 -0.65 -12.03
C ALA A 118 2.98 -1.29 -13.41
N SER A 119 2.93 -0.50 -14.47
CA SER A 119 3.18 -0.98 -15.84
C SER A 119 4.65 -1.35 -16.08
N ARG A 120 5.59 -0.75 -15.33
CA ARG A 120 7.03 -0.96 -15.48
C ARG A 120 7.78 -0.79 -14.16
N ALA A 121 7.59 -1.74 -13.26
CA ALA A 121 8.19 -1.74 -11.94
C ALA A 121 8.85 -3.08 -11.59
N ALA A 122 9.89 -3.02 -10.75
CA ALA A 122 10.53 -4.16 -10.13
C ALA A 122 10.59 -3.99 -8.61
N ALA A 123 10.27 -5.04 -7.85
CA ALA A 123 10.40 -5.03 -6.40
C ALA A 123 11.82 -5.45 -6.00
N LEU A 124 12.48 -4.64 -5.18
CA LEU A 124 13.73 -4.98 -4.52
C LEU A 124 13.46 -5.08 -3.02
N VAL A 125 13.63 -6.28 -2.47
CA VAL A 125 13.31 -6.58 -1.07
C VAL A 125 14.43 -7.38 -0.41
N GLY A 126 14.45 -7.37 0.93
CA GLY A 126 15.41 -8.19 1.64
C GLY A 126 15.40 -7.97 3.15
N THR A 127 16.48 -8.44 3.77
CA THR A 127 16.66 -8.36 5.21
C THR A 127 16.81 -6.92 5.70
N ARG A 128 16.34 -6.68 6.92
CA ARG A 128 16.53 -5.40 7.62
C ARG A 128 17.94 -5.24 8.21
N ALA A 129 18.61 -6.37 8.48
CA ALA A 129 19.98 -6.43 8.97
C ALA A 129 20.87 -6.91 7.83
N SER A 130 20.97 -6.07 6.79
CA SER A 130 21.76 -6.33 5.58
C SER A 130 23.26 -6.25 5.84
N THR A 131 24.01 -7.00 5.06
CA THR A 131 25.44 -6.81 4.95
C THR A 131 25.75 -5.59 4.06
N MET A 132 26.95 -5.04 4.18
CA MET A 132 27.42 -3.97 3.27
C MET A 132 27.39 -4.44 1.80
N TYR A 133 27.69 -5.72 1.56
CA TYR A 133 27.61 -6.30 0.22
C TYR A 133 26.15 -6.35 -0.28
N GLY A 134 25.21 -6.79 0.55
CA GLY A 134 23.79 -6.80 0.20
C GLY A 134 23.25 -5.40 -0.12
N GLU A 135 23.63 -4.38 0.66
CA GLU A 135 23.26 -2.99 0.37
C GLU A 135 23.87 -2.47 -0.93
N HIS A 136 25.15 -2.82 -1.20
CA HIS A 136 25.80 -2.47 -2.46
C HIS A 136 25.08 -3.10 -3.66
N VAL A 137 24.76 -4.40 -3.60
CA VAL A 137 24.01 -5.08 -4.67
C VAL A 137 22.62 -4.48 -4.86
N ALA A 138 21.93 -4.15 -3.77
CA ALA A 138 20.61 -3.50 -3.85
C ALA A 138 20.70 -2.12 -4.52
N ALA A 139 21.74 -1.35 -4.21
CA ALA A 139 21.99 -0.05 -4.82
C ALA A 139 22.30 -0.18 -6.32
N ASP A 140 23.18 -1.08 -6.71
CA ASP A 140 23.54 -1.32 -8.12
C ASP A 140 22.33 -1.75 -8.96
N LEU A 141 21.51 -2.67 -8.41
CA LEU A 141 20.29 -3.09 -9.08
C LEU A 141 19.29 -1.93 -9.21
N ALA A 142 19.10 -1.12 -8.15
CA ALA A 142 18.19 0.00 -8.18
C ALA A 142 18.64 1.08 -9.18
N THR A 143 19.94 1.38 -9.25
CA THR A 143 20.54 2.28 -10.23
C THR A 143 20.30 1.76 -11.66
N GLY A 144 20.61 0.50 -11.91
CA GLY A 144 20.43 -0.11 -13.24
C GLY A 144 18.96 -0.19 -13.68
N LEU A 145 18.01 -0.30 -12.75
CA LEU A 145 16.58 -0.20 -13.03
C LEU A 145 16.17 1.24 -13.35
N ALA A 146 16.60 2.21 -12.53
CA ALA A 146 16.31 3.62 -12.73
C ALA A 146 16.82 4.16 -14.09
N GLU A 147 18.04 3.80 -14.48
CA GLU A 147 18.61 4.12 -15.80
C GLU A 147 17.82 3.56 -17.00
N ARG A 148 16.92 2.62 -16.74
CA ARG A 148 16.04 1.99 -17.74
C ARG A 148 14.57 2.37 -17.58
N ASP A 149 14.28 3.44 -16.84
CA ASP A 149 12.92 3.89 -16.53
C ASP A 149 12.05 2.78 -15.92
N VAL A 150 12.65 1.89 -15.10
CA VAL A 150 11.93 0.88 -14.33
C VAL A 150 11.81 1.35 -12.90
N ALA A 151 10.60 1.54 -12.41
CA ALA A 151 10.35 1.98 -11.05
C ALA A 151 10.79 0.92 -10.01
N VAL A 152 11.41 1.36 -8.93
CA VAL A 152 11.82 0.50 -7.81
C VAL A 152 10.74 0.48 -6.75
N VAL A 153 10.11 -0.67 -6.50
CA VAL A 153 9.08 -0.85 -5.47
C VAL A 153 9.67 -1.56 -4.27
N SER A 154 9.46 -1.04 -3.07
CA SER A 154 9.90 -1.71 -1.85
C SER A 154 9.06 -1.31 -0.62
N GLY A 155 9.42 -1.83 0.53
CA GLY A 155 8.65 -1.65 1.76
C GLY A 155 9.10 -0.51 2.67
N GLY A 156 10.17 0.18 2.33
CA GLY A 156 10.71 1.27 3.16
C GLY A 156 11.39 0.83 4.46
N ALA A 157 11.65 -0.46 4.65
CA ALA A 157 12.32 -0.99 5.83
C ALA A 157 13.82 -0.61 5.87
N TYR A 158 14.49 -0.85 7.01
CA TYR A 158 15.95 -0.78 7.06
C TYR A 158 16.60 -1.83 6.14
N GLY A 159 17.88 -1.68 5.88
CA GLY A 159 18.67 -2.61 5.07
C GLY A 159 18.36 -2.47 3.58
N ILE A 160 18.08 -3.60 2.93
CA ILE A 160 17.92 -3.69 1.47
C ILE A 160 16.89 -2.69 0.92
N ASP A 161 15.71 -2.59 1.54
CA ASP A 161 14.67 -1.68 1.08
C ASP A 161 15.17 -0.22 1.06
N GLY A 162 15.80 0.21 2.16
CA GLY A 162 16.35 1.56 2.28
C GLY A 162 17.49 1.85 1.31
N ALA A 163 18.38 0.87 1.06
CA ALA A 163 19.46 1.00 0.08
C ALA A 163 18.89 1.17 -1.34
N ALA A 164 17.93 0.33 -1.72
CA ALA A 164 17.27 0.39 -3.02
C ALA A 164 16.57 1.74 -3.26
N HIS A 165 15.79 2.22 -2.27
CA HIS A 165 15.10 3.51 -2.39
C HIS A 165 16.07 4.69 -2.53
N ARG A 166 17.16 4.71 -1.74
CA ARG A 166 18.16 5.78 -1.82
C ARG A 166 18.83 5.81 -3.18
N ALA A 167 19.30 4.65 -3.67
CA ALA A 167 19.97 4.57 -4.96
C ALA A 167 19.06 5.01 -6.13
N ALA A 168 17.78 4.58 -6.13
CA ALA A 168 16.83 5.02 -7.14
C ALA A 168 16.62 6.56 -7.11
N LEU A 169 16.46 7.15 -5.92
CA LEU A 169 16.32 8.61 -5.77
C LEU A 169 17.58 9.39 -6.15
N ASP A 170 18.76 8.84 -5.92
CA ASP A 170 20.04 9.48 -6.20
C ASP A 170 20.36 9.49 -7.72
N CYS A 171 19.71 8.60 -8.48
CA CYS A 171 19.74 8.54 -9.96
C CYS A 171 18.51 9.20 -10.61
N ASP A 172 17.76 10.03 -9.88
CA ASP A 172 16.52 10.65 -10.35
C ASP A 172 15.44 9.67 -10.86
N GLY A 173 15.55 8.39 -10.48
CA GLY A 173 14.60 7.35 -10.83
C GLY A 173 13.36 7.34 -9.96
N VAL A 174 12.28 6.75 -10.48
CA VAL A 174 11.02 6.58 -9.75
C VAL A 174 11.14 5.46 -8.72
N THR A 175 10.74 5.76 -7.47
CA THR A 175 10.66 4.73 -6.44
C THR A 175 9.37 4.82 -5.65
N VAL A 176 8.85 3.65 -5.26
CA VAL A 176 7.56 3.49 -4.59
C VAL A 176 7.72 2.77 -3.27
N ALA A 177 7.32 3.45 -2.19
CA ALA A 177 7.30 2.85 -0.86
C ALA A 177 5.87 2.41 -0.50
N VAL A 178 5.71 1.11 -0.20
CA VAL A 178 4.45 0.56 0.30
C VAL A 178 4.52 0.48 1.82
N LEU A 179 3.57 1.08 2.54
CA LEU A 179 3.60 1.13 4.00
C LEU A 179 2.70 0.06 4.64
N ALA A 180 3.05 -0.35 5.87
CA ALA A 180 2.30 -1.30 6.70
C ALA A 180 1.51 -0.61 7.83
N GLY A 181 1.27 0.67 7.69
CA GLY A 181 0.49 1.51 8.61
C GLY A 181 -0.03 2.74 7.90
N GLY A 182 -0.70 3.63 8.60
CA GLY A 182 -1.25 4.86 8.02
C GLY A 182 -0.19 5.71 7.34
N ILE A 183 -0.60 6.35 6.26
CA ILE A 183 0.29 7.16 5.41
C ILE A 183 0.94 8.34 6.15
N ASP A 184 0.37 8.75 7.28
CA ASP A 184 0.82 9.82 8.15
C ASP A 184 1.81 9.36 9.23
N ILE A 185 2.06 8.04 9.35
CA ILE A 185 2.95 7.45 10.35
C ILE A 185 4.14 6.79 9.64
N PRO A 186 5.22 7.57 9.37
CA PRO A 186 6.41 7.01 8.73
C PRO A 186 7.07 5.97 9.63
N TYR A 187 7.29 4.78 9.08
CA TYR A 187 7.95 3.69 9.78
C TYR A 187 8.92 2.95 8.85
N PRO A 188 10.13 2.65 9.30
CA PRO A 188 10.71 2.97 10.62
C PRO A 188 11.01 4.46 10.79
N ALA A 189 11.02 4.95 12.04
CA ALA A 189 11.22 6.37 12.33
C ALA A 189 12.53 6.95 11.75
N GLY A 190 13.60 6.13 11.74
CA GLY A 190 14.89 6.53 11.13
C GLY A 190 14.84 6.71 9.60
N HIS A 191 13.79 6.25 8.92
CA HIS A 191 13.56 6.47 7.49
C HIS A 191 12.53 7.57 7.20
N SER A 192 12.12 8.37 8.20
CA SER A 192 11.12 9.44 7.98
C SER A 192 11.54 10.42 6.88
N ALA A 193 12.80 10.84 6.86
CA ALA A 193 13.32 11.72 5.81
C ALA A 193 13.34 11.03 4.43
N LEU A 194 13.72 9.76 4.37
CA LEU A 194 13.70 8.97 3.13
C LEU A 194 12.27 8.84 2.58
N LEU A 195 11.32 8.45 3.43
CA LEU A 195 9.91 8.31 3.03
C LEU A 195 9.31 9.65 2.59
N HIS A 196 9.72 10.75 3.24
CA HIS A 196 9.33 12.09 2.81
C HIS A 196 9.87 12.43 1.41
N ARG A 197 11.16 12.17 1.14
CA ARG A 197 11.76 12.35 -0.21
C ARG A 197 11.04 11.50 -1.26
N ILE A 198 10.70 10.24 -0.93
CA ILE A 198 9.93 9.37 -1.84
C ILE A 198 8.56 9.99 -2.14
N GLY A 199 7.85 10.48 -1.12
CA GLY A 199 6.56 11.15 -1.30
C GLY A 199 6.62 12.48 -2.07
N GLN A 200 7.79 13.09 -2.20
CA GLN A 200 7.99 14.31 -3.00
C GLN A 200 8.31 14.02 -4.48
N ARG A 201 8.93 12.89 -4.79
CA ARG A 201 9.52 12.60 -6.11
C ARG A 201 9.05 11.28 -6.75
N GLY A 202 8.40 10.44 -5.99
CA GLY A 202 7.89 9.14 -6.39
C GLY A 202 6.49 8.92 -5.85
N LEU A 203 6.27 7.77 -5.20
CA LEU A 203 4.98 7.44 -4.61
C LEU A 203 5.15 6.73 -3.26
N VAL A 204 4.40 7.14 -2.27
CA VAL A 204 4.20 6.39 -1.02
C VAL A 204 2.74 6.00 -0.94
N PHE A 205 2.43 4.74 -0.71
CA PHE A 205 1.04 4.34 -0.52
C PHE A 205 0.84 3.31 0.60
N SER A 206 -0.37 3.24 1.07
CA SER A 206 -0.80 2.30 2.11
C SER A 206 -2.24 1.88 1.91
N GLU A 207 -2.57 0.66 2.31
CA GLU A 207 -3.94 0.16 2.42
C GLU A 207 -4.62 0.60 3.74
N TYR A 208 -3.82 1.09 4.68
CA TYR A 208 -4.30 1.50 6.00
C TYR A 208 -4.61 3.00 6.06
N PRO A 209 -5.77 3.40 6.64
CA PRO A 209 -6.13 4.80 6.78
C PRO A 209 -5.19 5.55 7.75
N PRO A 210 -5.19 6.89 7.70
CA PRO A 210 -4.42 7.72 8.63
C PRO A 210 -4.60 7.35 10.10
N GLY A 211 -3.54 7.48 10.90
CA GLY A 211 -3.53 7.17 12.32
C GLY A 211 -3.37 5.68 12.67
N VAL A 212 -3.37 4.78 11.69
CA VAL A 212 -3.19 3.34 11.95
C VAL A 212 -1.71 3.02 12.14
N ARG A 213 -1.33 2.56 13.32
CA ARG A 213 0.06 2.22 13.64
C ARG A 213 0.49 0.92 12.97
N PRO A 214 1.74 0.81 12.51
CA PRO A 214 2.29 -0.44 12.01
C PRO A 214 2.21 -1.56 13.07
N ALA A 215 1.94 -2.79 12.64
CA ALA A 215 1.90 -3.97 13.48
C ALA A 215 2.55 -5.16 12.75
N ARG A 216 3.07 -6.14 13.51
CA ARG A 216 3.84 -7.26 12.95
C ARG A 216 3.13 -7.97 11.80
N HIS A 217 1.85 -8.30 11.96
CA HIS A 217 1.07 -8.98 10.93
C HIS A 217 0.86 -8.11 9.67
N ARG A 218 0.80 -6.76 9.82
CA ARG A 218 0.59 -5.81 8.72
C ARG A 218 1.78 -5.75 7.77
N PHE A 219 3.01 -5.96 8.25
CA PHE A 219 4.18 -6.07 7.37
C PHE A 219 4.05 -7.27 6.42
N LEU A 220 3.61 -8.42 6.92
CA LEU A 220 3.41 -9.62 6.10
C LEU A 220 2.26 -9.44 5.11
N THR A 221 1.16 -8.82 5.56
CA THR A 221 0.01 -8.53 4.71
C THR A 221 0.37 -7.56 3.59
N ARG A 222 1.14 -6.50 3.90
CA ARG A 222 1.59 -5.48 2.95
C ARG A 222 2.47 -6.05 1.83
N ASN A 223 3.31 -7.05 2.12
CA ASN A 223 4.25 -7.60 1.14
C ASN A 223 3.56 -8.09 -0.14
N ARG A 224 2.28 -8.52 -0.05
CA ARG A 224 1.50 -8.88 -1.24
C ARG A 224 1.31 -7.71 -2.22
N LEU A 225 1.21 -6.47 -1.69
CA LEU A 225 1.07 -5.27 -2.51
C LEU A 225 2.40 -4.90 -3.19
N VAL A 226 3.53 -5.06 -2.49
CA VAL A 226 4.86 -4.89 -3.09
C VAL A 226 5.05 -5.84 -4.28
N ALA A 227 4.67 -7.11 -4.10
CA ALA A 227 4.77 -8.11 -5.15
C ALA A 227 3.78 -7.88 -6.30
N ALA A 228 2.55 -7.42 -5.99
CA ALA A 228 1.51 -7.24 -7.01
C ALA A 228 1.76 -6.04 -7.93
N VAL A 229 2.32 -4.94 -7.37
CA VAL A 229 2.61 -3.72 -8.15
C VAL A 229 3.83 -3.88 -9.06
N ALA A 230 4.67 -4.88 -8.82
CA ALA A 230 5.89 -5.12 -9.57
C ALA A 230 5.72 -6.27 -10.58
N GLY A 231 6.28 -6.11 -11.78
CA GLY A 231 6.34 -7.17 -12.79
C GLY A 231 7.33 -8.29 -12.43
N ALA A 232 8.31 -8.00 -11.56
CA ALA A 232 9.27 -8.96 -11.03
C ALA A 232 9.68 -8.59 -9.60
N ALA A 233 10.07 -9.57 -8.79
CA ALA A 233 10.57 -9.34 -7.44
C ALA A 233 11.97 -10.00 -7.28
N VAL A 234 12.92 -9.25 -6.75
CA VAL A 234 14.27 -9.70 -6.43
C VAL A 234 14.44 -9.66 -4.92
N VAL A 235 14.73 -10.80 -4.32
CA VAL A 235 15.18 -10.90 -2.93
C VAL A 235 16.70 -10.82 -2.93
N VAL A 236 17.24 -9.66 -2.58
CA VAL A 236 18.70 -9.39 -2.68
C VAL A 236 19.47 -10.13 -1.60
N GLU A 237 18.98 -10.05 -0.37
CA GLU A 237 19.56 -10.74 0.78
C GLU A 237 18.47 -11.13 1.77
N ALA A 238 18.43 -12.38 2.20
CA ALA A 238 17.47 -12.84 3.20
C ALA A 238 18.08 -13.89 4.12
N GLY A 239 17.86 -13.74 5.41
CA GLY A 239 18.16 -14.80 6.38
C GLY A 239 17.00 -15.81 6.46
N LEU A 240 17.27 -17.01 7.02
CA LEU A 240 16.28 -18.08 7.20
C LEU A 240 14.99 -17.67 7.93
N ARG A 241 15.03 -16.58 8.70
CA ARG A 241 13.89 -16.04 9.46
C ARG A 241 13.37 -14.72 8.88
N SER A 242 13.83 -14.33 7.68
CA SER A 242 13.37 -13.12 7.01
C SER A 242 11.89 -13.26 6.62
N GLY A 243 11.15 -12.17 6.68
CA GLY A 243 9.80 -12.06 6.14
C GLY A 243 9.78 -11.51 4.70
N ALA A 244 10.96 -11.39 4.05
CA ALA A 244 11.11 -10.98 2.67
C ALA A 244 10.71 -12.12 1.72
#